data_aff481555ca25fd2373eb56bbe1f8a1e
#
_entry.id   aff481555ca25fd2373eb56bbe1f8a1e
#
_cell.length_a   1.000
_cell.length_b   1.000
_cell.length_c   1.000
_cell.angle_alpha   90.00
_cell.angle_beta   90.00
_cell.angle_gamma   90.00
#
_symmetry.space_group_name_H-M   'P 1'
#
loop_
_entity.id
_entity.type
_entity.pdbx_description
1 polymer ?
#
loop_
_entity_poly.entity_id
_entity_poly.type
_entity_poly.pdbx_seq_one_letter_code
_entity_poly.pdbx_strand_id
1 'polypeptide(L)'
;MSKIIESLKKYSEEHKYSLTKEDSSTIMAIHFTGVNGHINTIVVADTNDKWLQVSSNVSLSLSKNQIVELYALTNRINLTTYRLKLMINTDETAVISESSIPFSRFDGDFDSFIESNASTFDFYLPVYYAVAYGGKSAEEAMDGLVELYFEDEIEESKKELPN
;
A
#
# COMPACT_ATOMS: atom_id res chain seq x y z
N MET A 1 23.67 -18.56 2.69
CA MET A 1 22.78 -17.35 2.67
C MET A 1 21.59 -17.68 1.80
N SER A 2 20.38 -17.25 2.13
CA SER A 2 19.20 -17.51 1.27
C SER A 2 19.36 -16.80 -0.08
N LYS A 3 19.02 -17.46 -1.21
CA LYS A 3 19.06 -16.87 -2.56
C LYS A 3 18.28 -15.54 -2.62
N ILE A 4 17.17 -15.45 -1.88
CA ILE A 4 16.35 -14.22 -1.82
C ILE A 4 17.12 -13.07 -1.17
N ILE A 5 17.87 -13.33 -0.10
CA ILE A 5 18.70 -12.29 0.53
C ILE A 5 19.78 -11.78 -0.42
N GLU A 6 20.39 -12.66 -1.19
CA GLU A 6 21.39 -12.28 -2.20
C GLU A 6 20.75 -11.44 -3.32
N SER A 7 19.58 -11.86 -3.78
CA SER A 7 18.81 -11.12 -4.79
C SER A 7 18.35 -9.76 -4.26
N LEU A 8 17.86 -9.69 -3.01
CA LEU A 8 17.46 -8.42 -2.39
C LEU A 8 18.63 -7.45 -2.24
N LYS A 9 19.82 -7.95 -1.88
CA LYS A 9 21.04 -7.14 -1.82
C LYS A 9 21.40 -6.57 -3.18
N LYS A 10 21.44 -7.43 -4.19
CA LYS A 10 21.75 -7.02 -5.56
C LYS A 10 20.75 -5.96 -6.04
N TYR A 11 19.46 -6.18 -5.82
CA TYR A 11 18.40 -5.23 -6.14
C TYR A 11 18.59 -3.88 -5.43
N SER A 12 18.91 -3.90 -4.12
CA SER A 12 19.16 -2.66 -3.36
C SER A 12 20.38 -1.90 -3.87
N GLU A 13 21.45 -2.58 -4.29
CA GLU A 13 22.65 -1.99 -4.87
C GLU A 13 22.36 -1.34 -6.24
N GLU A 14 21.61 -2.03 -7.11
CA GLU A 14 21.24 -1.56 -8.45
C GLU A 14 20.38 -0.28 -8.37
N HIS A 15 19.48 -0.21 -7.41
CA HIS A 15 18.56 0.91 -7.21
C HIS A 15 19.05 1.95 -6.19
N LYS A 16 20.21 1.73 -5.56
CA LYS A 16 20.80 2.58 -4.51
C LYS A 16 19.88 2.77 -3.29
N TYR A 17 19.15 1.74 -2.92
CA TYR A 17 18.33 1.73 -1.73
C TYR A 17 19.14 1.38 -0.48
N SER A 18 18.72 1.92 0.67
CA SER A 18 19.34 1.59 1.96
C SER A 18 18.96 0.19 2.40
N LEU A 19 19.96 -0.60 2.80
CA LEU A 19 19.78 -1.96 3.31
C LEU A 19 20.36 -2.08 4.72
N THR A 20 19.56 -2.58 5.64
CA THR A 20 19.95 -2.86 7.02
C THR A 20 19.74 -4.33 7.32
N LYS A 21 20.64 -4.92 8.11
CA LYS A 21 20.51 -6.29 8.59
C LYS A 21 20.27 -6.26 10.09
N GLU A 22 19.19 -6.89 10.53
CA GLU A 22 18.80 -7.04 11.93
C GLU A 22 18.53 -8.53 12.21
N ASP A 23 19.30 -9.15 13.09
CA ASP A 23 19.18 -10.57 13.47
C ASP A 23 18.87 -11.51 12.29
N SER A 24 17.62 -11.98 12.20
CA SER A 24 17.11 -12.85 11.14
C SER A 24 16.57 -12.11 9.93
N SER A 25 16.42 -10.78 9.99
CA SER A 25 15.77 -9.98 8.96
C SER A 25 16.77 -9.14 8.18
N THR A 26 16.50 -8.99 6.89
CA THR A 26 17.16 -8.01 6.03
C THR A 26 16.08 -7.01 5.59
N ILE A 27 16.31 -5.74 5.89
CA ILE A 27 15.34 -4.66 5.69
C ILE A 27 15.88 -3.69 4.65
N MET A 28 15.07 -3.40 3.64
CA MET A 28 15.34 -2.37 2.62
C MET A 28 14.32 -1.25 2.76
N ALA A 29 14.78 -0.01 2.79
CA ALA A 29 13.93 1.17 2.87
C ALA A 29 13.88 1.91 1.53
N ILE A 30 12.69 2.30 1.13
CA ILE A 30 12.40 2.97 -0.14
C ILE A 30 11.45 4.15 0.13
N HIS A 31 11.68 5.26 -0.57
CA HIS A 31 10.76 6.39 -0.57
C HIS A 31 10.17 6.53 -1.97
N PHE A 32 8.85 6.36 -2.07
CA PHE A 32 8.12 6.56 -3.31
C PHE A 32 7.46 7.95 -3.33
N THR A 33 7.44 8.54 -4.52
CA THR A 33 6.56 9.67 -4.83
C THR A 33 5.48 9.16 -5.77
N GLY A 34 4.31 8.88 -5.21
CA GLY A 34 3.13 8.50 -5.97
C GLY A 34 2.41 9.69 -6.58
N VAL A 35 1.31 9.43 -7.25
CA VAL A 35 0.43 10.48 -7.81
C VAL A 35 -0.27 11.24 -6.69
N ASN A 36 -0.64 10.54 -5.61
CA ASN A 36 -1.46 11.07 -4.52
C ASN A 36 -0.65 11.38 -3.26
N GLY A 37 0.62 10.97 -3.18
CA GLY A 37 1.41 11.26 -1.99
C GLY A 37 2.83 10.72 -1.98
N HIS A 38 3.53 11.05 -0.89
CA HIS A 38 4.84 10.48 -0.57
C HIS A 38 4.66 9.28 0.35
N ILE A 39 5.18 8.14 -0.05
CA ILE A 39 4.98 6.86 0.62
C ILE A 39 6.33 6.34 1.11
N ASN A 40 6.41 6.00 2.38
CA ASN A 40 7.56 5.29 2.92
C ASN A 40 7.28 3.79 2.83
N THR A 41 8.15 3.07 2.16
CA THR A 41 8.03 1.62 1.97
C THR A 41 9.23 0.91 2.55
N ILE A 42 8.99 -0.19 3.24
CA ILE A 42 10.02 -1.12 3.69
C ILE A 42 9.76 -2.50 3.08
N VAL A 43 10.84 -3.15 2.71
CA VAL A 43 10.84 -4.56 2.30
C VAL A 43 11.59 -5.34 3.35
N VAL A 44 10.95 -6.34 3.93
CA VAL A 44 11.54 -7.19 4.96
C VAL A 44 11.64 -8.61 4.44
N ALA A 45 12.86 -9.15 4.42
CA ALA A 45 13.10 -10.56 4.15
C ALA A 45 13.47 -11.26 5.46
N ASP A 46 12.55 -12.01 6.05
CA ASP A 46 12.74 -12.78 7.27
C ASP A 46 13.23 -14.20 6.95
N THR A 47 14.42 -14.56 7.45
CA THR A 47 15.04 -15.87 7.18
C THR A 47 14.55 -16.96 8.12
N ASN A 48 14.02 -16.65 9.31
CA ASN A 48 13.46 -17.62 10.23
C ASN A 48 12.12 -18.13 9.72
N ASP A 49 11.20 -17.20 9.43
CA ASP A 49 9.86 -17.52 8.96
C ASP A 49 9.78 -17.74 7.45
N LYS A 50 10.86 -17.39 6.72
CA LYS A 50 10.97 -17.52 5.25
C LYS A 50 9.90 -16.77 4.49
N TRP A 51 9.65 -15.52 4.91
CA TRP A 51 8.71 -14.60 4.29
C TRP A 51 9.40 -13.37 3.76
N LEU A 52 8.91 -12.91 2.60
CA LEU A 52 9.15 -11.58 2.06
C LEU A 52 7.90 -10.74 2.29
N GLN A 53 8.09 -9.57 2.88
CA GLN A 53 7.02 -8.64 3.20
C GLN A 53 7.35 -7.26 2.62
N VAL A 54 6.36 -6.61 2.04
CA VAL A 54 6.40 -5.19 1.68
C VAL A 54 5.37 -4.48 2.54
N SER A 55 5.79 -3.40 3.18
CA SER A 55 4.92 -2.55 3.97
C SER A 55 5.13 -1.10 3.59
N SER A 56 4.06 -0.42 3.18
CA SER A 56 4.08 1.00 2.85
C SER A 56 3.25 1.77 3.86
N ASN A 57 3.67 2.99 4.20
CA ASN A 57 2.95 3.79 5.18
C ASN A 57 2.92 5.28 4.82
N VAL A 58 1.87 5.94 5.30
CA VAL A 58 1.70 7.39 5.30
C VAL A 58 1.22 7.83 6.67
N SER A 59 1.88 8.84 7.23
CA SER A 59 1.47 9.43 8.50
C SER A 59 0.23 10.31 8.30
N LEU A 60 -0.73 10.18 9.20
CA LEU A 60 -1.94 10.98 9.25
C LEU A 60 -2.07 11.67 10.61
N SER A 61 -2.59 12.90 10.61
CA SER A 61 -2.95 13.59 11.83
C SER A 61 -4.46 13.39 12.06
N LEU A 62 -4.81 12.56 13.05
CA LEU A 62 -6.17 12.07 13.24
C LEU A 62 -6.81 12.67 14.49
N SER A 63 -8.09 13.03 14.38
CA SER A 63 -8.94 13.29 15.55
C SER A 63 -9.67 11.99 15.95
N LYS A 64 -10.11 11.92 17.21
CA LYS A 64 -10.83 10.73 17.73
C LYS A 64 -12.08 10.37 16.93
N ASN A 65 -12.78 11.36 16.38
CA ASN A 65 -14.00 11.12 15.61
C ASN A 65 -13.69 10.52 14.23
N GLN A 66 -12.55 10.86 13.64
CA GLN A 66 -12.12 10.37 12.33
C GLN A 66 -11.60 8.94 12.38
N ILE A 67 -11.07 8.51 13.52
CA ILE A 67 -10.52 7.16 13.70
C ILE A 67 -11.57 6.07 13.43
N VAL A 68 -12.80 6.23 13.90
CA VAL A 68 -13.88 5.26 13.67
C VAL A 68 -14.20 5.14 12.18
N GLU A 69 -14.27 6.25 11.48
CA GLU A 69 -14.50 6.28 10.03
C GLU A 69 -13.32 5.68 9.25
N LEU A 70 -12.09 5.89 9.71
CA LEU A 70 -10.90 5.28 9.08
C LEU A 70 -10.85 3.77 9.27
N TYR A 71 -11.27 3.25 10.41
CA TYR A 71 -11.42 1.80 10.59
C TYR A 71 -12.53 1.23 9.69
N ALA A 72 -13.66 1.92 9.56
CA ALA A 72 -14.74 1.53 8.67
C ALA A 72 -14.28 1.53 7.21
N LEU A 73 -13.58 2.59 6.78
CA LEU A 73 -12.96 2.71 5.45
C LEU A 73 -11.98 1.58 5.19
N THR A 74 -11.04 1.35 6.11
CA THR A 74 -10.03 0.30 6.02
C THR A 74 -10.67 -1.09 5.84
N ASN A 75 -11.72 -1.39 6.61
CA ASN A 75 -12.46 -2.64 6.45
C ASN A 75 -13.14 -2.77 5.10
N ARG A 76 -13.75 -1.70 4.58
CA ARG A 76 -14.38 -1.69 3.25
C ARG A 76 -13.36 -1.97 2.15
N ILE A 77 -12.22 -1.31 2.17
CA ILE A 77 -11.16 -1.52 1.18
C ILE A 77 -10.62 -2.96 1.28
N ASN A 78 -10.38 -3.47 2.47
CA ASN A 78 -9.88 -4.83 2.67
C ASN A 78 -10.84 -5.94 2.17
N LEU A 79 -12.14 -5.65 2.03
CA LEU A 79 -13.09 -6.57 1.42
C LEU A 79 -12.94 -6.68 -0.09
N THR A 80 -12.34 -5.68 -0.73
CA THR A 80 -12.15 -5.62 -2.19
C THR A 80 -10.73 -5.94 -2.64
N THR A 81 -9.75 -5.93 -1.72
CA THR A 81 -8.33 -6.19 -2.01
C THR A 81 -7.91 -7.59 -1.57
N TYR A 82 -7.36 -8.40 -2.49
CA TYR A 82 -6.98 -9.80 -2.20
C TYR A 82 -5.51 -9.96 -1.75
N ARG A 83 -4.62 -9.09 -2.20
CA ARG A 83 -3.17 -9.23 -2.00
C ARG A 83 -2.57 -8.18 -1.08
N LEU A 84 -3.34 -7.18 -0.75
CA LEU A 84 -2.97 -6.06 0.10
C LEU A 84 -3.86 -6.06 1.32
N LYS A 85 -3.28 -5.84 2.49
CA LYS A 85 -4.01 -5.51 3.71
C LYS A 85 -3.71 -4.09 4.11
N LEU A 86 -4.75 -3.32 4.37
CA LEU A 86 -4.65 -1.99 4.93
C LEU A 86 -4.94 -2.05 6.42
N MET A 87 -4.23 -1.28 7.21
CA MET A 87 -4.40 -1.19 8.65
C MET A 87 -4.07 0.21 9.18
N ILE A 88 -4.63 0.55 10.30
CA ILE A 88 -4.23 1.71 11.10
C ILE A 88 -3.21 1.22 12.12
N ASN A 89 -2.10 1.92 12.30
CA ASN A 89 -1.10 1.55 13.32
C ASN A 89 -1.67 1.70 14.74
N THR A 90 -1.03 1.06 15.70
CA THR A 90 -1.49 1.03 17.11
C THR A 90 -1.58 2.41 17.76
N ASP A 91 -0.75 3.35 17.31
CA ASP A 91 -0.74 4.72 17.82
C ASP A 91 -1.74 5.64 17.10
N GLU A 92 -2.48 5.10 16.12
CA GLU A 92 -3.50 5.80 15.33
C GLU A 92 -2.95 7.05 14.61
N THR A 93 -1.70 6.99 14.17
CA THR A 93 -0.98 8.09 13.51
C THR A 93 -0.60 7.80 12.07
N ALA A 94 -0.84 6.59 11.59
CA ALA A 94 -0.50 6.18 10.23
C ALA A 94 -1.45 5.12 9.68
N VAL A 95 -1.66 5.18 8.37
CA VAL A 95 -2.21 4.07 7.59
C VAL A 95 -1.06 3.29 6.99
N ILE A 96 -1.15 1.98 7.06
CA ILE A 96 -0.15 1.04 6.59
C ILE A 96 -0.80 0.09 5.58
N SER A 97 -0.12 -0.15 4.48
CA SER A 97 -0.43 -1.27 3.58
C SER A 97 0.61 -2.37 3.76
N GLU A 98 0.17 -3.61 3.69
CA GLU A 98 1.04 -4.77 3.81
C GLU A 98 0.72 -5.84 2.76
N SER A 99 1.76 -6.36 2.14
CA SER A 99 1.71 -7.55 1.28
C SER A 99 2.81 -8.50 1.70
N SER A 100 2.52 -9.79 1.76
CA SER A 100 3.52 -10.79 2.14
C SER A 100 3.43 -12.05 1.29
N ILE A 101 4.58 -12.69 1.04
CA ILE A 101 4.68 -13.90 0.26
C ILE A 101 5.75 -14.83 0.84
N PRO A 102 5.50 -16.16 0.92
CA PRO A 102 6.55 -17.12 1.29
C PRO A 102 7.68 -17.09 0.27
N PHE A 103 8.92 -17.25 0.73
CA PHE A 103 10.08 -17.36 -0.16
C PHE A 103 9.92 -18.40 -1.26
N SER A 104 9.25 -19.51 -0.96
CA SER A 104 9.00 -20.58 -1.92
C SER A 104 8.05 -20.22 -3.07
N ARG A 105 7.33 -19.11 -2.96
CA ARG A 105 6.37 -18.62 -3.96
C ARG A 105 6.81 -17.32 -4.62
N PHE A 106 7.89 -16.72 -4.16
CA PHE A 106 8.41 -15.50 -4.75
C PHE A 106 9.21 -15.84 -6.01
N ASP A 107 8.85 -15.27 -7.13
CA ASP A 107 9.45 -15.52 -8.45
C ASP A 107 10.74 -14.74 -8.72
N GLY A 108 11.09 -13.80 -7.85
CA GLY A 108 12.28 -12.95 -7.95
C GLY A 108 12.01 -11.55 -8.49
N ASP A 109 10.77 -11.24 -8.87
CA ASP A 109 10.38 -9.93 -9.38
C ASP A 109 10.05 -8.96 -8.23
N PHE A 110 11.10 -8.28 -7.73
CA PHE A 110 10.95 -7.27 -6.68
C PHE A 110 10.22 -6.03 -7.16
N ASP A 111 10.42 -5.59 -8.41
CA ASP A 111 9.75 -4.41 -8.95
C ASP A 111 8.24 -4.59 -8.92
N SER A 112 7.74 -5.66 -9.53
CA SER A 112 6.31 -5.95 -9.54
C SER A 112 5.72 -6.12 -8.14
N PHE A 113 6.44 -6.77 -7.22
CA PHE A 113 5.95 -7.01 -5.87
C PHE A 113 5.86 -5.72 -5.04
N ILE A 114 6.88 -4.85 -5.14
CA ILE A 114 6.96 -3.59 -4.42
C ILE A 114 6.00 -2.56 -5.02
N GLU A 115 6.02 -2.40 -6.35
CA GLU A 115 5.15 -1.47 -7.06
C GLU A 115 3.67 -1.80 -6.89
N SER A 116 3.31 -3.08 -6.93
CA SER A 116 1.93 -3.50 -6.71
C SER A 116 1.41 -3.08 -5.33
N ASN A 117 2.24 -3.14 -4.28
CA ASN A 117 1.87 -2.65 -2.95
C ASN A 117 1.77 -1.13 -2.93
N ALA A 118 2.81 -0.43 -3.38
CA ALA A 118 2.90 1.03 -3.32
C ALA A 118 1.84 1.71 -4.19
N SER A 119 1.61 1.24 -5.42
CA SER A 119 0.62 1.81 -6.35
C SER A 119 -0.81 1.60 -5.86
N THR A 120 -1.12 0.39 -5.35
CA THR A 120 -2.45 0.13 -4.78
C THR A 120 -2.69 0.99 -3.55
N PHE A 121 -1.67 1.18 -2.72
CA PHE A 121 -1.78 2.06 -1.57
C PHE A 121 -1.98 3.51 -1.98
N ASP A 122 -1.19 4.02 -2.95
CA ASP A 122 -1.31 5.37 -3.50
C ASP A 122 -2.71 5.63 -4.06
N PHE A 123 -3.29 4.65 -4.76
CA PHE A 123 -4.65 4.73 -5.29
C PHE A 123 -5.70 5.00 -4.21
N TYR A 124 -5.54 4.45 -3.01
CA TYR A 124 -6.48 4.66 -1.90
C TYR A 124 -6.16 5.88 -1.01
N LEU A 125 -5.02 6.54 -1.17
CA LEU A 125 -4.66 7.70 -0.34
C LEU A 125 -5.69 8.84 -0.38
N PRO A 126 -6.30 9.21 -1.54
CA PRO A 126 -7.30 10.27 -1.58
C PRO A 126 -8.49 10.03 -0.64
N VAL A 127 -8.97 8.79 -0.53
CA VAL A 127 -10.10 8.48 0.38
C VAL A 127 -9.70 8.55 1.85
N TYR A 128 -8.48 8.15 2.19
CA TYR A 128 -7.95 8.34 3.53
C TYR A 128 -7.82 9.82 3.89
N TYR A 129 -7.35 10.65 2.97
CA TYR A 129 -7.26 12.10 3.16
C TYR A 129 -8.64 12.75 3.26
N ALA A 130 -9.63 12.30 2.48
CA ALA A 130 -11.00 12.80 2.53
C ALA A 130 -11.64 12.55 3.92
N VAL A 131 -11.38 11.41 4.54
CA VAL A 131 -11.82 11.12 5.90
C VAL A 131 -10.99 11.89 6.92
N ALA A 132 -9.65 11.81 6.84
CA ALA A 132 -8.75 12.38 7.85
C ALA A 132 -8.79 13.91 7.90
N TYR A 133 -8.94 14.58 6.77
CA TYR A 133 -8.83 16.04 6.67
C TYR A 133 -10.09 16.70 6.11
N GLY A 134 -10.85 15.96 5.29
CA GLY A 134 -12.08 16.47 4.66
C GLY A 134 -13.35 16.29 5.48
N GLY A 135 -13.28 15.56 6.60
CA GLY A 135 -14.42 15.29 7.49
C GLY A 135 -15.52 14.42 6.86
N LYS A 136 -15.20 13.71 5.77
CA LYS A 136 -16.12 12.78 5.12
C LYS A 136 -16.25 11.48 5.93
N SER A 137 -17.44 10.86 5.85
CA SER A 137 -17.61 9.48 6.30
C SER A 137 -16.87 8.50 5.38
N ALA A 138 -16.67 7.27 5.83
CA ALA A 138 -16.07 6.20 5.02
C ALA A 138 -16.87 5.95 3.72
N GLU A 139 -18.19 6.06 3.77
CA GLU A 139 -19.08 5.89 2.63
C GLU A 139 -18.92 7.01 1.60
N GLU A 140 -19.04 8.26 2.03
CA GLU A 140 -18.86 9.43 1.16
C GLU A 140 -17.47 9.49 0.52
N ALA A 141 -16.45 9.04 1.24
CA ALA A 141 -15.08 8.99 0.71
C ALA A 141 -14.94 7.92 -0.37
N MET A 142 -15.53 6.74 -0.19
CA MET A 142 -15.50 5.66 -1.20
C MET A 142 -16.32 6.01 -2.43
N ASP A 143 -17.50 6.62 -2.27
CA ASP A 143 -18.33 7.09 -3.40
C ASP A 143 -17.56 8.11 -4.24
N GLY A 144 -16.86 9.06 -3.60
CA GLY A 144 -16.00 10.01 -4.29
C GLY A 144 -14.82 9.39 -5.03
N LEU A 145 -14.32 8.23 -4.62
CA LEU A 145 -13.29 7.50 -5.36
C LEU A 145 -13.85 6.93 -6.67
N VAL A 146 -15.07 6.39 -6.62
CA VAL A 146 -15.75 5.87 -7.82
C VAL A 146 -16.00 7.00 -8.83
N GLU A 147 -16.45 8.16 -8.39
CA GLU A 147 -16.62 9.33 -9.24
C GLU A 147 -15.31 9.75 -9.91
N LEU A 148 -14.20 9.85 -9.15
CA LEU A 148 -12.91 10.31 -9.66
C LEU A 148 -12.28 9.42 -10.73
N TYR A 149 -12.47 8.11 -10.64
CA TYR A 149 -11.74 7.16 -11.49
C TYR A 149 -12.60 6.45 -12.53
N PHE A 150 -13.94 6.48 -12.41
CA PHE A 150 -14.85 5.75 -13.27
C PHE A 150 -15.86 6.64 -14.03
N GLU A 151 -15.92 7.94 -13.76
CA GLU A 151 -16.80 8.85 -14.52
C GLU A 151 -16.42 8.89 -15.99
N ASP A 152 -15.12 8.94 -16.31
CA ASP A 152 -14.63 8.95 -17.68
C ASP A 152 -15.00 7.65 -18.44
N GLU A 153 -14.87 6.48 -17.80
CA GLU A 153 -15.28 5.20 -18.41
C GLU A 153 -16.79 5.08 -18.59
N ILE A 154 -17.58 5.64 -17.67
CA ILE A 154 -19.04 5.66 -17.75
C ILE A 154 -19.50 6.60 -18.87
N GLU A 155 -18.86 7.74 -19.07
CA GLU A 155 -19.17 8.66 -20.17
C GLU A 155 -18.77 8.09 -21.54
N GLU A 156 -17.66 7.41 -21.66
CA GLU A 156 -17.24 6.73 -22.89
C GLU A 156 -18.20 5.58 -23.23
N SER A 157 -18.55 4.74 -22.25
CA SER A 157 -19.50 3.64 -22.48
C SER A 157 -20.91 4.09 -22.87
N LYS A 158 -21.34 5.29 -22.44
CA LYS A 158 -22.61 5.89 -22.85
C LYS A 158 -22.61 6.41 -24.29
N LYS A 159 -21.43 6.78 -24.84
CA LYS A 159 -21.28 7.26 -26.21
C LYS A 159 -21.25 6.11 -27.23
N GLU A 160 -20.95 4.87 -26.81
CA GLU A 160 -20.85 3.70 -27.68
C GLU A 160 -22.18 2.91 -27.81
N LEU A 161 -23.23 3.26 -27.07
CA LEU A 161 -24.53 2.62 -27.23
C LEU A 161 -25.26 3.16 -28.49
N PRO A 162 -25.50 2.35 -29.52
CA PRO A 162 -26.27 2.78 -30.69
C PRO A 162 -27.72 3.04 -30.27
N ASN A 163 -28.27 4.16 -30.73
CA ASN A 163 -29.70 4.52 -30.63
C ASN A 163 -30.58 3.50 -31.32
#